data_feefca501ba57f261d3e3a94d8d6c683
#
_entry.id   feefca501ba57f261d3e3a94d8d6c683
#
_cell.length_a   1.000
_cell.length_b   1.000
_cell.length_c   1.000
_cell.angle_alpha   90.00
_cell.angle_beta   90.00
_cell.angle_gamma   90.00
#
_symmetry.space_group_name_H-M   'P 1'
#
loop_
_entity.id
_entity.type
_entity.pdbx_description
1 polymer ?
#
loop_
_entity_poly.entity_id
_entity_poly.type
_entity_poly.pdbx_seq_one_letter_code
_entity_poly.pdbx_strand_id
1 'polypeptide(L)'
;MPLGTLGAHGARNRYLEAILVTATSTLRVIQEAQVPLDRDIFLRSLLRELAGTLEDVVGLKDAAGYISVVGQRIGDQINNEYRSALQTPVLSREQVAEVLVDLKRRIQGDFYVVTQDEDKIVFRNRACPFGGMVSNRPSMCMMTSNVFGAIAAENLGYAKVELQETIAQGAAECMVVVHLKQTPQSEAVTGREYFQNWHK
;
A
#
# COMPACT_ATOMS: atom_id res chain seq x y z
N MET A 1 15.23 -73.35 -31.88
CA MET A 1 14.01 -72.60 -31.48
C MET A 1 14.45 -71.46 -30.60
N PRO A 2 14.33 -70.18 -31.02
CA PRO A 2 14.63 -69.02 -30.14
C PRO A 2 13.34 -68.61 -29.43
N LEU A 3 13.38 -68.57 -28.08
CA LEU A 3 12.34 -68.02 -27.25
C LEU A 3 12.35 -66.48 -27.30
N GLY A 4 11.19 -65.92 -27.60
CA GLY A 4 11.00 -64.50 -27.84
C GLY A 4 11.14 -63.63 -26.61
N THR A 5 11.94 -62.57 -26.71
CA THR A 5 12.03 -61.45 -25.78
C THR A 5 11.13 -60.28 -26.30
N LEU A 6 9.81 -60.47 -26.22
CA LEU A 6 8.83 -59.48 -26.73
C LEU A 6 7.83 -58.99 -25.64
N GLY A 7 8.19 -59.00 -24.37
CA GLY A 7 7.25 -58.59 -23.33
C GLY A 7 7.57 -57.31 -22.56
N ALA A 8 8.84 -56.94 -22.42
CA ALA A 8 9.25 -55.91 -21.46
C ALA A 8 9.16 -54.47 -21.97
N HIS A 9 9.34 -54.22 -23.27
CA HIS A 9 9.31 -52.87 -23.85
C HIS A 9 7.90 -52.27 -23.89
N GLY A 10 6.89 -53.07 -24.21
CA GLY A 10 5.49 -52.58 -24.31
C GLY A 10 4.85 -52.26 -22.94
N ALA A 11 5.27 -52.96 -21.85
CA ALA A 11 4.77 -52.69 -20.52
C ALA A 11 5.38 -51.41 -19.96
N ARG A 12 6.66 -51.15 -20.18
CA ARG A 12 7.37 -49.94 -19.73
C ARG A 12 6.85 -48.68 -20.41
N ASN A 13 6.55 -48.77 -21.68
CA ASN A 13 6.02 -47.61 -22.45
C ASN A 13 4.60 -47.27 -21.99
N ARG A 14 3.73 -48.24 -21.76
CA ARG A 14 2.36 -48.02 -21.20
C ARG A 14 2.37 -47.43 -19.83
N TYR A 15 3.32 -47.82 -18.95
CA TYR A 15 3.47 -47.27 -17.62
C TYR A 15 3.90 -45.80 -17.63
N LEU A 16 4.83 -45.42 -18.52
CA LEU A 16 5.26 -44.03 -18.73
C LEU A 16 4.15 -43.17 -19.30
N GLU A 17 3.39 -43.69 -20.28
CA GLU A 17 2.23 -42.98 -20.81
C GLU A 17 1.14 -42.74 -19.75
N ALA A 18 0.85 -43.72 -18.92
CA ALA A 18 -0.11 -43.61 -17.83
C ALA A 18 0.33 -42.53 -16.80
N ILE A 19 1.61 -42.48 -16.44
CA ILE A 19 2.17 -41.44 -15.55
C ILE A 19 2.06 -40.07 -16.18
N LEU A 20 2.40 -39.92 -17.46
CA LEU A 20 2.31 -38.66 -18.21
C LEU A 20 0.86 -38.17 -18.30
N VAL A 21 -0.09 -39.03 -18.61
CA VAL A 21 -1.51 -38.69 -18.67
C VAL A 21 -2.04 -38.24 -17.30
N THR A 22 -1.65 -38.96 -16.23
CA THR A 22 -2.06 -38.63 -14.87
C THR A 22 -1.45 -37.32 -14.42
N ALA A 23 -0.17 -37.06 -14.69
CA ALA A 23 0.50 -35.81 -14.38
C ALA A 23 -0.11 -34.62 -15.12
N THR A 24 -0.41 -34.79 -16.42
CA THR A 24 -1.06 -33.74 -17.24
C THR A 24 -2.48 -33.43 -16.74
N SER A 25 -3.23 -34.46 -16.36
CA SER A 25 -4.57 -34.33 -15.79
C SER A 25 -4.53 -33.59 -14.44
N THR A 26 -3.59 -33.92 -13.56
CA THR A 26 -3.40 -33.25 -12.26
C THR A 26 -3.00 -31.78 -12.44
N LEU A 27 -2.09 -31.49 -13.36
CA LEU A 27 -1.68 -30.10 -13.67
C LEU A 27 -2.86 -29.27 -14.18
N ARG A 28 -3.71 -29.85 -15.01
CA ARG A 28 -4.91 -29.18 -15.55
C ARG A 28 -5.90 -28.85 -14.42
N VAL A 29 -6.14 -29.76 -13.50
CA VAL A 29 -7.02 -29.54 -12.34
C VAL A 29 -6.49 -28.41 -11.45
N ILE A 30 -5.18 -28.34 -11.24
CA ILE A 30 -4.56 -27.27 -10.45
C ILE A 30 -4.69 -25.92 -11.17
N GLN A 31 -4.44 -25.86 -12.49
CA GLN A 31 -4.54 -24.64 -13.29
C GLN A 31 -5.99 -24.10 -13.38
N GLU A 32 -6.97 -24.97 -13.36
CA GLU A 32 -8.40 -24.64 -13.41
C GLU A 32 -8.99 -24.37 -12.03
N ALA A 33 -8.24 -24.60 -10.94
CA ALA A 33 -8.71 -24.39 -9.59
C ALA A 33 -9.01 -22.90 -9.35
N GLN A 34 -10.20 -22.60 -8.84
CA GLN A 34 -10.64 -21.25 -8.50
C GLN A 34 -10.05 -20.85 -7.14
N VAL A 35 -8.79 -20.45 -7.15
CA VAL A 35 -8.10 -19.93 -5.97
C VAL A 35 -8.15 -18.41 -6.00
N PRO A 36 -8.65 -17.72 -4.95
CA PRO A 36 -8.70 -16.25 -4.89
C PRO A 36 -7.31 -15.70 -4.59
N LEU A 37 -6.38 -15.87 -5.52
CA LEU A 37 -4.99 -15.44 -5.42
C LEU A 37 -4.55 -14.82 -6.73
N ASP A 38 -4.24 -13.54 -6.67
CA ASP A 38 -3.54 -12.80 -7.70
C ASP A 38 -2.40 -12.00 -7.08
N ARG A 39 -1.64 -11.28 -7.91
CA ARG A 39 -0.51 -10.48 -7.46
C ARG A 39 -0.92 -9.40 -6.45
N ASP A 40 -2.05 -8.76 -6.66
CA ASP A 40 -2.52 -7.67 -5.82
C ASP A 40 -2.98 -8.19 -4.45
N ILE A 41 -3.78 -9.25 -4.43
CA ILE A 41 -4.19 -9.93 -3.20
C ILE A 41 -2.96 -10.44 -2.44
N PHE A 42 -2.01 -11.06 -3.12
CA PHE A 42 -0.77 -11.55 -2.49
C PHE A 42 0.03 -10.42 -1.84
N LEU A 43 0.27 -9.31 -2.56
CA LEU A 43 1.04 -8.18 -2.03
C LEU A 43 0.34 -7.49 -0.86
N ARG A 44 -0.97 -7.29 -0.93
CA ARG A 44 -1.75 -6.70 0.18
C ARG A 44 -1.74 -7.62 1.41
N SER A 45 -1.88 -8.93 1.21
CA SER A 45 -1.78 -9.91 2.30
C SER A 45 -0.39 -9.92 2.92
N LEU A 46 0.66 -9.90 2.10
CA LEU A 46 2.05 -9.82 2.57
C LEU A 46 2.29 -8.58 3.43
N LEU A 47 1.83 -7.40 2.98
CA LEU A 47 1.96 -6.15 3.75
C LEU A 47 1.19 -6.21 5.07
N ARG A 48 0.00 -6.80 5.08
CA ARG A 48 -0.78 -7.00 6.30
C ARG A 48 -0.05 -7.90 7.30
N GLU A 49 0.47 -9.04 6.84
CA GLU A 49 1.18 -9.99 7.70
C GLU A 49 2.50 -9.40 8.23
N LEU A 50 3.24 -8.67 7.38
CA LEU A 50 4.44 -7.97 7.81
C LEU A 50 4.13 -6.90 8.86
N ALA A 51 3.10 -6.08 8.66
CA ALA A 51 2.69 -5.07 9.62
C ALA A 51 2.23 -5.71 10.94
N GLY A 52 1.39 -6.77 10.86
CA GLY A 52 0.91 -7.49 12.04
C GLY A 52 2.04 -8.17 12.82
N THR A 53 2.93 -8.88 12.15
CA THR A 53 4.10 -9.51 12.79
C THR A 53 4.99 -8.45 13.46
N LEU A 54 5.18 -7.30 12.82
CA LEU A 54 5.96 -6.22 13.40
C LEU A 54 5.29 -5.65 14.65
N GLU A 55 3.96 -5.43 14.63
CA GLU A 55 3.18 -5.00 15.80
C GLU A 55 3.30 -6.03 16.96
N ASP A 56 3.24 -7.32 16.66
CA ASP A 56 3.31 -8.40 17.66
C ASP A 56 4.72 -8.50 18.30
N VAL A 57 5.78 -8.23 17.52
CA VAL A 57 7.18 -8.38 17.98
C VAL A 57 7.67 -7.14 18.73
N VAL A 58 7.40 -5.93 18.21
CA VAL A 58 7.97 -4.68 18.77
C VAL A 58 6.92 -3.76 19.38
N GLY A 59 5.65 -4.11 19.32
CA GLY A 59 4.53 -3.29 19.77
C GLY A 59 4.11 -2.23 18.74
N LEU A 60 2.87 -1.76 18.88
CA LEU A 60 2.24 -0.84 17.91
C LEU A 60 3.06 0.45 17.67
N LYS A 61 3.62 1.04 18.74
CA LYS A 61 4.35 2.31 18.65
C LYS A 61 5.60 2.19 17.78
N ASP A 62 6.40 1.15 18.00
CA ASP A 62 7.65 0.94 17.27
C ASP A 62 7.36 0.44 15.85
N ALA A 63 6.36 -0.44 15.67
CA ALA A 63 5.88 -0.85 14.35
C ALA A 63 5.45 0.35 13.49
N ALA A 64 4.68 1.28 14.06
CA ALA A 64 4.30 2.52 13.39
C ALA A 64 5.53 3.38 13.02
N GLY A 65 6.58 3.37 13.85
CA GLY A 65 7.86 4.02 13.57
C GLY A 65 8.57 3.43 12.35
N TYR A 66 8.68 2.11 12.25
CA TYR A 66 9.28 1.43 11.09
C TYR A 66 8.48 1.70 9.79
N ILE A 67 7.16 1.57 9.85
CA ILE A 67 6.27 1.85 8.70
C ILE A 67 6.41 3.31 8.27
N SER A 68 6.66 4.21 9.22
CA SER A 68 6.87 5.63 8.95
C SER A 68 8.14 5.89 8.14
N VAL A 69 9.23 5.21 8.45
CA VAL A 69 10.48 5.34 7.66
C VAL A 69 10.27 4.88 6.22
N VAL A 70 9.55 3.78 6.02
CA VAL A 70 9.20 3.29 4.68
C VAL A 70 8.29 4.29 3.97
N GLY A 71 7.27 4.80 4.65
CA GLY A 71 6.33 5.78 4.09
C GLY A 71 6.99 7.10 3.70
N GLN A 72 7.98 7.57 4.49
CA GLN A 72 8.76 8.75 4.14
C GLN A 72 9.55 8.55 2.83
N ARG A 73 10.26 7.44 2.70
CA ARG A 73 11.05 7.12 1.48
C ARG A 73 10.16 7.00 0.24
N ILE A 74 9.00 6.36 0.38
CA ILE A 74 8.01 6.26 -0.71
C ILE A 74 7.44 7.65 -1.04
N GLY A 75 7.14 8.47 -0.04
CA GLY A 75 6.67 9.84 -0.22
C GLY A 75 7.68 10.70 -1.00
N ASP A 76 8.96 10.63 -0.62
CA ASP A 76 10.06 11.34 -1.30
C ASP A 76 10.17 10.90 -2.77
N GLN A 77 10.13 9.58 -3.03
CA GLN A 77 10.18 9.06 -4.39
C GLN A 77 9.00 9.55 -5.23
N ILE A 78 7.77 9.41 -4.74
CA ILE A 78 6.56 9.83 -5.42
C ILE A 78 6.59 11.34 -5.70
N ASN A 79 7.00 12.16 -4.71
CA ASN A 79 7.15 13.60 -4.87
C ASN A 79 8.09 13.96 -6.03
N ASN A 80 9.25 13.30 -6.10
CA ASN A 80 10.22 13.51 -7.16
C ASN A 80 9.67 13.11 -8.53
N GLU A 81 8.92 12.02 -8.63
CA GLU A 81 8.27 11.57 -9.86
C GLU A 81 7.24 12.59 -10.36
N TYR A 82 6.38 13.12 -9.48
CA TYR A 82 5.40 14.17 -9.86
C TYR A 82 6.08 15.48 -10.25
N ARG A 83 7.07 15.93 -9.48
CA ARG A 83 7.82 17.16 -9.81
C ARG A 83 8.53 17.03 -11.15
N SER A 84 9.13 15.90 -11.45
CA SER A 84 9.75 15.60 -12.73
C SER A 84 8.73 15.59 -13.87
N ALA A 85 7.61 14.90 -13.70
CA ALA A 85 6.54 14.82 -14.71
C ALA A 85 5.90 16.17 -14.99
N LEU A 86 5.74 17.02 -13.97
CA LEU A 86 5.18 18.37 -14.08
C LEU A 86 6.23 19.43 -14.42
N GLN A 87 7.50 19.03 -14.53
CA GLN A 87 8.63 19.94 -14.82
C GLN A 87 8.70 21.15 -13.87
N THR A 88 8.41 20.91 -12.57
CA THR A 88 8.43 21.96 -11.54
C THR A 88 9.36 21.60 -10.39
N PRO A 89 10.14 22.52 -9.84
CA PRO A 89 10.97 22.30 -8.68
C PRO A 89 10.18 22.19 -7.38
N VAL A 90 8.97 22.78 -7.31
CA VAL A 90 8.11 22.82 -6.13
C VAL A 90 6.65 22.79 -6.58
N LEU A 91 5.81 22.05 -5.87
CA LEU A 91 4.38 22.01 -6.09
C LEU A 91 3.68 23.13 -5.30
N SER A 92 2.69 23.80 -5.89
CA SER A 92 1.78 24.68 -5.15
C SER A 92 0.89 23.88 -4.21
N ARG A 93 0.20 24.54 -3.29
CA ARG A 93 -0.76 23.90 -2.39
C ARG A 93 -1.83 23.12 -3.16
N GLU A 94 -2.39 23.73 -4.22
CA GLU A 94 -3.40 23.11 -5.08
C GLU A 94 -2.83 21.87 -5.78
N GLN A 95 -1.61 21.96 -6.30
CA GLN A 95 -0.92 20.82 -6.90
C GLN A 95 -0.63 19.72 -5.88
N VAL A 96 -0.25 20.06 -4.65
CA VAL A 96 -0.08 19.09 -3.56
C VAL A 96 -1.40 18.35 -3.32
N ALA A 97 -2.52 19.06 -3.17
CA ALA A 97 -3.83 18.45 -2.96
C ALA A 97 -4.20 17.46 -4.09
N GLU A 98 -4.03 17.87 -5.34
CA GLU A 98 -4.31 17.04 -6.51
C GLU A 98 -3.37 15.83 -6.60
N VAL A 99 -2.09 16.00 -6.32
CA VAL A 99 -1.10 14.92 -6.30
C VAL A 99 -1.47 13.88 -5.24
N LEU A 100 -1.86 14.31 -4.04
CA LEU A 100 -2.27 13.40 -2.96
C LEU A 100 -3.53 12.59 -3.32
N VAL A 101 -4.46 13.18 -4.04
CA VAL A 101 -5.64 12.47 -4.58
C VAL A 101 -5.23 11.53 -5.70
N ASP A 102 -4.46 11.99 -6.69
CA ASP A 102 -4.09 11.20 -7.87
C ASP A 102 -3.23 9.98 -7.50
N LEU A 103 -2.24 10.15 -6.60
CA LEU A 103 -1.43 9.01 -6.17
C LEU A 103 -2.27 7.90 -5.53
N LYS A 104 -3.31 8.27 -4.77
CA LYS A 104 -4.21 7.31 -4.15
C LYS A 104 -5.10 6.62 -5.18
N ARG A 105 -5.62 7.36 -6.14
CA ARG A 105 -6.39 6.82 -7.25
C ARG A 105 -5.59 5.78 -8.05
N ARG A 106 -4.28 6.02 -8.29
CA ARG A 106 -3.38 5.09 -9.00
C ARG A 106 -3.20 3.75 -8.30
N ILE A 107 -3.38 3.72 -6.98
CA ILE A 107 -3.29 2.51 -6.16
C ILE A 107 -4.67 2.04 -5.65
N GLN A 108 -5.73 2.38 -6.37
CA GLN A 108 -7.12 1.95 -6.10
C GLN A 108 -7.71 2.49 -4.77
N GLY A 109 -7.21 3.61 -4.27
CA GLY A 109 -7.86 4.39 -3.23
C GLY A 109 -8.85 5.40 -3.81
N ASP A 110 -9.84 5.81 -3.03
CA ASP A 110 -10.84 6.81 -3.45
C ASP A 110 -10.81 8.03 -2.52
N PHE A 111 -9.68 8.76 -2.57
CA PHE A 111 -9.52 10.02 -1.85
C PHE A 111 -10.10 11.19 -2.65
N TYR A 112 -10.64 12.16 -1.93
CA TYR A 112 -11.10 13.42 -2.48
C TYR A 112 -10.89 14.56 -1.48
N VAL A 113 -10.73 15.78 -2.02
CA VAL A 113 -10.63 17.00 -1.21
C VAL A 113 -12.02 17.42 -0.79
N VAL A 114 -12.22 17.67 0.50
CA VAL A 114 -13.46 18.23 1.07
C VAL A 114 -13.37 19.75 1.10
N THR A 115 -12.28 20.25 1.69
CA THR A 115 -11.97 21.70 1.76
C THR A 115 -10.46 21.89 1.75
N GLN A 116 -10.04 23.06 1.29
CA GLN A 116 -8.65 23.50 1.45
C GLN A 116 -8.60 25.01 1.64
N ASP A 117 -7.70 25.46 2.49
CA ASP A 117 -7.40 26.84 2.75
C ASP A 117 -5.88 27.05 2.95
N GLU A 118 -5.45 28.19 3.45
CA GLU A 118 -4.03 28.48 3.69
C GLU A 118 -3.42 27.68 4.84
N ASP A 119 -4.25 27.15 5.75
CA ASP A 119 -3.82 26.50 6.97
C ASP A 119 -3.91 24.99 6.91
N LYS A 120 -4.80 24.42 6.05
CA LYS A 120 -5.03 22.99 5.96
C LYS A 120 -5.68 22.53 4.66
N ILE A 121 -5.53 21.24 4.39
CA ILE A 121 -6.29 20.50 3.37
C ILE A 121 -7.00 19.35 4.08
N VAL A 122 -8.31 19.23 3.88
CA VAL A 122 -9.15 18.17 4.45
C VAL A 122 -9.50 17.18 3.35
N PHE A 123 -9.19 15.93 3.59
CA PHE A 123 -9.49 14.83 2.67
C PHE A 123 -10.49 13.85 3.31
N ARG A 124 -11.31 13.23 2.46
CA ARG A 124 -12.01 12.00 2.79
C ARG A 124 -11.61 10.88 1.83
N ASN A 125 -11.84 9.64 2.26
CA ASN A 125 -11.50 8.45 1.46
C ASN A 125 -12.56 7.37 1.65
N ARG A 126 -13.22 6.99 0.56
CA ARG A 126 -14.28 5.96 0.53
C ARG A 126 -13.73 4.54 0.40
N ALA A 127 -12.54 4.39 -0.20
CA ALA A 127 -11.94 3.09 -0.44
C ALA A 127 -10.45 3.09 -0.07
N CYS A 128 -10.08 2.22 0.87
CA CYS A 128 -8.68 2.04 1.24
C CYS A 128 -7.91 1.27 0.15
N PRO A 129 -6.71 1.71 -0.26
CA PRO A 129 -5.86 0.94 -1.19
C PRO A 129 -5.56 -0.50 -0.73
N PHE A 130 -5.54 -0.72 0.58
CA PHE A 130 -5.36 -2.06 1.14
C PHE A 130 -6.64 -2.89 1.22
N GLY A 131 -7.80 -2.31 0.85
CA GLY A 131 -9.10 -2.97 0.94
C GLY A 131 -9.40 -3.45 2.37
N GLY A 132 -10.02 -4.61 2.51
CA GLY A 132 -10.33 -5.21 3.81
C GLY A 132 -9.10 -5.61 4.64
N MET A 133 -7.90 -5.65 4.03
CA MET A 133 -6.66 -6.02 4.71
C MET A 133 -6.20 -4.99 5.75
N VAL A 134 -6.75 -3.77 5.73
CA VAL A 134 -6.43 -2.71 6.70
C VAL A 134 -7.19 -2.87 8.02
N SER A 135 -8.27 -3.64 8.07
CA SER A 135 -9.12 -3.79 9.26
C SER A 135 -8.31 -4.27 10.47
N ASN A 136 -8.45 -3.57 11.59
CA ASN A 136 -7.71 -3.83 12.83
C ASN A 136 -6.17 -3.78 12.66
N ARG A 137 -5.65 -2.97 11.73
CA ARG A 137 -4.22 -2.71 11.52
C ARG A 137 -3.95 -1.21 11.39
N PRO A 138 -4.08 -0.43 12.47
CA PRO A 138 -3.92 1.02 12.43
C PRO A 138 -2.49 1.47 12.05
N SER A 139 -1.46 0.63 12.28
CA SER A 139 -0.09 0.92 11.84
C SER A 139 0.00 1.11 10.32
N MET A 140 -0.80 0.39 9.53
CA MET A 140 -0.85 0.55 8.07
C MET A 140 -1.34 1.95 7.65
N CYS A 141 -2.16 2.63 8.47
CA CYS A 141 -2.59 4.00 8.20
C CYS A 141 -1.43 5.00 8.26
N MET A 142 -0.35 4.66 8.99
CA MET A 142 0.86 5.47 9.05
C MET A 142 1.55 5.61 7.69
N MET A 143 1.36 4.66 6.78
CA MET A 143 1.82 4.79 5.39
C MET A 143 1.19 6.02 4.72
N THR A 144 -0.13 6.21 4.83
CA THR A 144 -0.83 7.39 4.29
C THR A 144 -0.35 8.67 4.96
N SER A 145 -0.26 8.67 6.31
CA SER A 145 0.22 9.83 7.06
C SER A 145 1.62 10.26 6.58
N ASN A 146 2.53 9.31 6.42
CA ASN A 146 3.92 9.63 6.06
C ASN A 146 4.06 10.07 4.60
N VAL A 147 3.38 9.42 3.66
CA VAL A 147 3.40 9.82 2.25
C VAL A 147 2.80 11.22 2.07
N PHE A 148 1.65 11.49 2.72
CA PHE A 148 0.99 12.81 2.63
C PHE A 148 1.84 13.89 3.28
N GLY A 149 2.34 13.61 4.49
CA GLY A 149 3.18 14.55 5.22
C GLY A 149 4.50 14.86 4.52
N ALA A 150 5.19 13.83 3.99
CA ALA A 150 6.42 14.01 3.24
C ALA A 150 6.22 14.91 2.00
N ILE A 151 5.22 14.60 1.17
CA ILE A 151 4.94 15.39 -0.05
C ILE A 151 4.53 16.82 0.31
N ALA A 152 3.65 17.00 1.29
CA ALA A 152 3.21 18.34 1.70
C ALA A 152 4.37 19.15 2.29
N ALA A 153 5.14 18.59 3.22
CA ALA A 153 6.24 19.30 3.87
C ALA A 153 7.38 19.65 2.89
N GLU A 154 7.74 18.75 1.98
CA GLU A 154 8.80 19.01 0.99
C GLU A 154 8.45 20.15 0.02
N ASN A 155 7.17 20.41 -0.22
CA ASN A 155 6.73 21.49 -1.14
C ASN A 155 6.27 22.76 -0.42
N LEU A 156 5.74 22.64 0.81
CA LEU A 156 5.10 23.75 1.53
C LEU A 156 5.84 24.13 2.83
N GLY A 157 6.97 23.45 3.12
CA GLY A 157 7.84 23.73 4.27
C GLY A 157 7.47 22.95 5.53
N TYR A 158 6.18 22.76 5.79
CA TYR A 158 5.65 22.06 6.97
C TYR A 158 4.37 21.29 6.64
N ALA A 159 4.16 20.18 7.31
CA ALA A 159 2.87 19.52 7.37
C ALA A 159 2.69 18.82 8.72
N LYS A 160 1.45 18.79 9.23
CA LYS A 160 1.03 17.88 10.28
C LYS A 160 -0.16 17.10 9.80
N VAL A 161 -0.05 15.77 9.80
CA VAL A 161 -1.10 14.88 9.32
C VAL A 161 -1.85 14.29 10.51
N GLU A 162 -3.13 14.60 10.58
CA GLU A 162 -4.09 14.08 11.55
C GLU A 162 -5.00 13.05 10.86
N LEU A 163 -5.10 11.87 11.45
CA LEU A 163 -6.00 10.80 11.03
C LEU A 163 -7.20 10.81 11.98
N GLN A 164 -8.27 11.55 11.67
CA GLN A 164 -9.44 11.71 12.55
C GLN A 164 -10.31 10.47 12.56
N GLU A 165 -10.60 9.92 11.38
CA GLU A 165 -11.39 8.72 11.19
C GLU A 165 -10.64 7.78 10.24
N THR A 166 -10.67 6.48 10.51
CA THR A 166 -10.03 5.51 9.62
C THR A 166 -10.89 4.26 9.42
N ILE A 167 -10.93 3.77 8.18
CA ILE A 167 -11.53 2.47 7.84
C ILE A 167 -10.89 1.34 8.64
N ALA A 168 -9.60 1.46 8.97
CA ALA A 168 -8.87 0.49 9.80
C ALA A 168 -9.47 0.33 11.21
N GLN A 169 -10.10 1.38 11.73
CA GLN A 169 -10.76 1.42 13.04
C GLN A 169 -12.28 1.29 12.94
N GLY A 170 -12.80 0.93 11.76
CA GLY A 170 -14.21 0.64 11.55
C GLY A 170 -15.06 1.82 11.08
N ALA A 171 -14.47 2.98 10.77
CA ALA A 171 -15.21 4.08 10.14
C ALA A 171 -15.63 3.72 8.71
N ALA A 172 -16.75 4.26 8.25
CA ALA A 172 -17.25 4.06 6.88
C ALA A 172 -16.31 4.69 5.84
N GLU A 173 -15.72 5.83 6.16
CA GLU A 173 -14.72 6.54 5.36
C GLU A 173 -13.55 6.98 6.25
N CYS A 174 -12.38 7.21 5.65
CA CYS A 174 -11.33 7.91 6.38
C CYS A 174 -11.55 9.42 6.30
N MET A 175 -11.14 10.13 7.36
CA MET A 175 -10.98 11.59 7.38
C MET A 175 -9.54 11.94 7.75
N VAL A 176 -8.85 12.62 6.84
CA VAL A 176 -7.44 12.99 6.97
C VAL A 176 -7.31 14.49 6.82
N VAL A 177 -6.71 15.14 7.81
CA VAL A 177 -6.41 16.57 7.77
C VAL A 177 -4.90 16.75 7.66
N VAL A 178 -4.48 17.49 6.64
CA VAL A 178 -3.09 17.91 6.46
C VAL A 178 -3.01 19.39 6.83
N HIS A 179 -2.54 19.69 8.03
CA HIS A 179 -2.27 21.04 8.47
C HIS A 179 -0.98 21.54 7.83
N LEU A 180 -1.00 22.72 7.25
CA LEU A 180 0.10 23.32 6.50
C LEU A 180 0.88 24.36 7.29
N LYS A 181 0.36 24.73 8.47
CA LYS A 181 0.97 25.69 9.39
C LYS A 181 0.85 25.21 10.84
N GLN A 182 1.79 25.62 11.65
CA GLN A 182 1.69 25.50 13.09
C GLN A 182 0.75 26.60 13.62
N THR A 183 -0.42 26.20 14.03
CA THR A 183 -1.46 27.08 14.59
C THR A 183 -1.91 26.49 15.93
N PRO A 184 -2.55 27.28 16.83
CA PRO A 184 -3.11 26.73 18.06
C PRO A 184 -4.06 25.56 17.81
N GLN A 185 -4.79 25.56 16.71
CA GLN A 185 -5.68 24.47 16.30
C GLN A 185 -4.89 23.21 15.90
N SER A 186 -3.83 23.36 15.10
CA SER A 186 -3.01 22.21 14.69
C SER A 186 -2.17 21.67 15.86
N GLU A 187 -1.77 22.49 16.80
CA GLU A 187 -1.05 22.06 18.01
C GLU A 187 -1.93 21.25 18.96
N ALA A 188 -3.23 21.61 19.07
CA ALA A 188 -4.18 20.97 19.97
C ALA A 188 -4.61 19.55 19.53
N VAL A 189 -4.38 19.16 18.28
CA VAL A 189 -4.79 17.86 17.75
C VAL A 189 -3.65 16.85 17.74
N THR A 190 -4.00 15.56 17.84
CA THR A 190 -3.02 14.47 17.69
C THR A 190 -2.71 14.27 16.22
N GLY A 191 -1.45 14.31 15.86
CA GLY A 191 -1.00 14.10 14.48
C GLY A 191 0.52 13.99 14.43
N ARG A 192 1.03 13.56 13.27
CA ARG A 192 2.47 13.48 13.03
C ARG A 192 2.94 14.69 12.22
N GLU A 193 4.03 15.30 12.68
CA GLU A 193 4.63 16.46 12.04
C GLU A 193 5.73 16.04 11.06
N TYR A 194 5.85 16.81 9.98
CA TYR A 194 6.82 16.66 8.90
C TYR A 194 7.38 18.03 8.57
N PHE A 195 8.68 18.05 8.27
CA PHE A 195 9.39 19.26 7.93
C PHE A 195 10.14 19.06 6.63
N GLN A 196 10.31 20.12 5.88
CA GLN A 196 11.14 20.11 4.68
C GLN A 196 12.57 19.72 5.03
N ASN A 197 13.15 18.79 4.26
CA ASN A 197 14.54 18.41 4.43
C ASN A 197 15.48 19.41 3.75
N TRP A 198 16.14 20.27 4.53
CA TRP A 198 17.08 21.29 4.04
C TRP A 198 18.44 20.72 3.55
N HIS A 199 18.65 19.41 3.58
CA HIS A 199 19.94 18.76 3.38
C HIS A 199 19.95 17.73 2.23
N LYS A 200 19.26 18.04 1.12
CA LYS A 200 19.43 17.24 -0.12
C LYS A 200 20.15 18.04 -1.19
#